data_aff70bc04ca1a36c34aabf0fbc386958
#
_entry.id   aff70bc04ca1a36c34aabf0fbc386958
#
_cell.length_a   1.000
_cell.length_b   1.000
_cell.length_c   1.000
_cell.angle_alpha   90.00
_cell.angle_beta   90.00
_cell.angle_gamma   90.00
#
_symmetry.space_group_name_H-M   'P 1'
#
loop_
_entity.id
_entity.type
_entity.pdbx_description
1 polymer ?
#
loop_
_entity_poly.entity_id
_entity_poly.type
_entity_poly.pdbx_seq_one_letter_code
_entity_poly.pdbx_strand_id
1 'polypeptide(L)'
;MRQQELEQWLIASLDDFKLSQSEVLELREILPCLVNDDIAFARNKAFQLAREPIQSGGENAIATLLWLEKLSKTIDNFRQAENSSIAEAHFSPGENCRRKLLDLLVGVRESLDVSVFTISDDRLAEAIIEVYNRGISVRIITDDDKALDQGSDIHRLIDAGVPVRMDASENHMHHKFAIIDKRILVNGSFNWTRSATEYNQENILVTDEPKLVTAYLAEFERLWQDFK
;
A
#
# COMPACT_ATOMS: atom_id res chain seq x y z
N MET A 1 -24.22 1.65 1.51
CA MET A 1 -25.33 2.31 2.28
C MET A 1 -25.68 3.59 1.57
N ARG A 2 -26.97 3.91 1.40
CA ARG A 2 -27.38 5.19 0.80
C ARG A 2 -27.29 6.30 1.86
N GLN A 3 -27.01 7.54 1.47
CA GLN A 3 -26.91 8.69 2.39
C GLN A 3 -28.16 8.84 3.28
N GLN A 4 -29.34 8.47 2.80
CA GLN A 4 -30.57 8.47 3.57
C GLN A 4 -30.55 7.47 4.76
N GLU A 5 -30.01 6.29 4.56
CA GLU A 5 -29.88 5.28 5.63
C GLU A 5 -28.88 5.73 6.70
N LEU A 6 -27.79 6.36 6.25
CA LEU A 6 -26.78 6.92 7.14
C LEU A 6 -27.32 8.10 7.96
N GLU A 7 -28.14 8.97 7.34
CA GLU A 7 -28.82 10.06 8.03
C GLU A 7 -29.78 9.52 9.09
N GLN A 8 -30.60 8.51 8.76
CA GLN A 8 -31.52 7.89 9.71
C GLN A 8 -30.76 7.26 10.89
N TRP A 9 -29.64 6.60 10.63
CA TRP A 9 -28.79 6.05 11.68
C TRP A 9 -28.25 7.15 12.61
N LEU A 10 -27.76 8.27 12.07
CA LEU A 10 -27.28 9.41 12.85
C LEU A 10 -28.37 10.02 13.72
N ILE A 11 -29.59 10.15 13.19
CA ILE A 11 -30.75 10.67 13.94
C ILE A 11 -31.08 9.71 15.10
N ALA A 12 -31.14 8.40 14.83
CA ALA A 12 -31.48 7.40 15.84
C ALA A 12 -30.39 7.35 16.95
N SER A 13 -29.10 7.46 16.59
CA SER A 13 -27.99 7.45 17.55
C SER A 13 -27.91 8.71 18.43
N LEU A 14 -28.62 9.78 18.06
CA LEU A 14 -28.70 11.02 18.85
C LEU A 14 -29.92 11.07 19.76
N ASP A 15 -30.88 10.15 19.64
CA ASP A 15 -32.18 10.19 20.33
C ASP A 15 -32.03 10.22 21.86
N ASP A 16 -31.08 9.48 22.43
CA ASP A 16 -30.77 9.49 23.86
C ASP A 16 -29.56 10.36 24.22
N PHE A 17 -29.05 11.17 23.30
CA PHE A 17 -27.87 12.04 23.42
C PHE A 17 -26.58 11.30 23.81
N LYS A 18 -26.50 9.99 23.54
CA LYS A 18 -25.35 9.19 23.94
C LYS A 18 -24.99 8.17 22.87
N LEU A 19 -23.78 8.24 22.34
CA LEU A 19 -23.27 7.19 21.48
C LEU A 19 -22.82 5.98 22.33
N SER A 20 -23.63 4.92 22.35
CA SER A 20 -23.35 3.67 23.07
C SER A 20 -22.15 2.91 22.49
N GLN A 21 -21.69 1.87 23.19
CA GLN A 21 -20.62 0.99 22.66
C GLN A 21 -21.11 0.14 21.48
N SER A 22 -22.37 -0.29 21.48
CA SER A 22 -22.96 -1.03 20.36
C SER A 22 -23.02 -0.19 19.10
N GLU A 23 -23.43 1.08 19.20
CA GLU A 23 -23.48 2.00 18.07
C GLU A 23 -22.07 2.35 17.54
N VAL A 24 -21.05 2.45 18.42
CA VAL A 24 -19.66 2.60 17.99
C VAL A 24 -19.18 1.39 17.20
N LEU A 25 -19.55 0.17 17.60
CA LEU A 25 -19.20 -1.05 16.87
C LEU A 25 -19.91 -1.10 15.52
N GLU A 26 -21.22 -0.79 15.50
CA GLU A 26 -22.01 -0.71 14.27
C GLU A 26 -21.43 0.33 13.30
N LEU A 27 -21.05 1.53 13.79
CA LEU A 27 -20.41 2.54 12.98
C LEU A 27 -19.08 2.05 12.37
N ARG A 28 -18.29 1.30 13.13
CA ARG A 28 -17.03 0.71 12.64
C ARG A 28 -17.24 -0.35 11.56
N GLU A 29 -18.37 -1.05 11.58
CA GLU A 29 -18.75 -2.01 10.53
C GLU A 29 -19.26 -1.29 9.26
N ILE A 30 -19.89 -0.14 9.44
CA ILE A 30 -20.44 0.68 8.35
C ILE A 30 -19.34 1.45 7.61
N LEU A 31 -18.39 2.05 8.34
CA LEU A 31 -17.37 2.96 7.77
C LEU A 31 -16.57 2.35 6.60
N PRO A 32 -16.12 1.07 6.62
CA PRO A 32 -15.42 0.46 5.49
C PRO A 32 -16.24 0.32 4.20
N CYS A 33 -17.57 0.41 4.31
CA CYS A 33 -18.50 0.31 3.17
C CYS A 33 -18.84 1.68 2.54
N LEU A 34 -18.32 2.78 3.11
CA LEU A 34 -18.59 4.14 2.67
C LEU A 34 -17.47 4.68 1.79
N VAL A 35 -17.84 5.50 0.80
CA VAL A 35 -16.87 6.31 0.04
C VAL A 35 -16.58 7.62 0.80
N ASN A 36 -15.47 8.29 0.46
CA ASN A 36 -15.05 9.53 1.12
C ASN A 36 -16.14 10.62 1.19
N ASP A 37 -16.98 10.72 0.16
CA ASP A 37 -18.08 11.69 0.12
C ASP A 37 -19.18 11.36 1.14
N ASP A 38 -19.46 10.07 1.38
CA ASP A 38 -20.43 9.63 2.37
C ASP A 38 -19.91 9.85 3.80
N ILE A 39 -18.61 9.64 4.04
CA ILE A 39 -17.96 9.93 5.33
C ILE A 39 -18.01 11.45 5.61
N ALA A 40 -17.74 12.27 4.60
CA ALA A 40 -17.84 13.73 4.71
C ALA A 40 -19.30 14.16 4.97
N PHE A 41 -20.26 13.53 4.29
CA PHE A 41 -21.70 13.75 4.52
C PHE A 41 -22.09 13.39 5.96
N ALA A 42 -21.71 12.20 6.46
CA ALA A 42 -21.98 11.75 7.83
C ALA A 42 -21.49 12.75 8.86
N ARG A 43 -20.25 13.22 8.72
CA ARG A 43 -19.64 14.21 9.60
C ARG A 43 -20.43 15.53 9.58
N ASN A 44 -20.68 16.08 8.39
CA ASN A 44 -21.40 17.34 8.25
C ASN A 44 -22.83 17.25 8.81
N LYS A 45 -23.50 16.12 8.59
CA LYS A 45 -24.85 15.86 9.10
C LYS A 45 -24.87 15.75 10.62
N ALA A 46 -23.88 15.08 11.22
CA ALA A 46 -23.77 14.99 12.68
C ALA A 46 -23.61 16.38 13.33
N PHE A 47 -22.76 17.25 12.75
CA PHE A 47 -22.65 18.63 13.22
C PHE A 47 -23.95 19.42 13.03
N GLN A 48 -24.70 19.19 11.95
CA GLN A 48 -25.97 19.83 11.72
C GLN A 48 -27.00 19.41 12.76
N LEU A 49 -27.13 18.10 13.03
CA LEU A 49 -28.07 17.55 14.03
C LEU A 49 -27.76 18.01 15.45
N ALA A 50 -26.46 18.15 15.81
CA ALA A 50 -26.06 18.60 17.13
C ALA A 50 -26.34 20.08 17.42
N ARG A 51 -26.58 20.93 16.42
CA ARG A 51 -26.73 22.37 16.60
C ARG A 51 -27.92 22.76 17.50
N GLU A 52 -29.08 22.20 17.25
CA GLU A 52 -30.29 22.56 17.97
C GLU A 52 -30.24 22.15 19.46
N PRO A 53 -29.89 20.90 19.83
CA PRO A 53 -29.72 20.52 21.23
C PRO A 53 -28.67 21.34 21.96
N ILE A 54 -27.56 21.70 21.30
CA ILE A 54 -26.49 22.52 21.91
C ILE A 54 -26.96 23.94 22.12
N GLN A 55 -27.67 24.55 21.15
CA GLN A 55 -28.21 25.91 21.29
C GLN A 55 -29.28 26.02 22.35
N SER A 56 -30.08 24.97 22.57
CA SER A 56 -31.10 24.91 23.61
C SER A 56 -30.54 24.87 25.02
N GLY A 57 -29.29 24.51 25.18
CA GLY A 57 -28.58 24.49 26.47
C GLY A 57 -29.00 23.33 27.38
N GLY A 58 -28.62 23.41 28.65
CA GLY A 58 -28.93 22.40 29.67
C GLY A 58 -28.09 21.13 29.61
N GLU A 59 -28.55 20.06 30.25
CA GLU A 59 -27.83 18.77 30.32
C GLU A 59 -27.70 18.11 28.94
N ASN A 60 -28.69 18.28 28.07
CA ASN A 60 -28.67 17.73 26.71
C ASN A 60 -27.59 18.36 25.84
N ALA A 61 -27.23 19.62 26.05
CA ALA A 61 -26.15 20.26 25.30
C ALA A 61 -24.80 19.59 25.56
N ILE A 62 -24.50 19.28 26.82
CA ILE A 62 -23.26 18.59 27.19
C ILE A 62 -23.26 17.15 26.69
N ALA A 63 -24.38 16.45 26.82
CA ALA A 63 -24.52 15.07 26.33
C ALA A 63 -24.36 15.01 24.80
N THR A 64 -24.94 15.95 24.05
CA THR A 64 -24.80 16.07 22.59
C THR A 64 -23.36 16.36 22.18
N LEU A 65 -22.61 17.19 22.92
CA LEU A 65 -21.20 17.42 22.65
C LEU A 65 -20.37 16.15 22.85
N LEU A 66 -20.64 15.36 23.89
CA LEU A 66 -19.95 14.08 24.12
C LEU A 66 -20.29 13.04 23.04
N TRP A 67 -21.55 12.99 22.60
CA TRP A 67 -21.96 12.17 21.45
C TRP A 67 -21.19 12.57 20.20
N LEU A 68 -21.16 13.87 19.84
CA LEU A 68 -20.48 14.40 18.68
C LEU A 68 -18.96 14.15 18.73
N GLU A 69 -18.36 14.34 19.89
CA GLU A 69 -16.93 14.06 20.14
C GLU A 69 -16.60 12.59 19.88
N LYS A 70 -17.40 11.69 20.45
CA LYS A 70 -17.19 10.24 20.32
C LYS A 70 -17.39 9.76 18.87
N LEU A 71 -18.42 10.28 18.20
CA LEU A 71 -18.67 10.00 16.79
C LEU A 71 -17.52 10.49 15.89
N SER A 72 -17.10 11.75 16.08
CA SER A 72 -16.00 12.35 15.31
C SER A 72 -14.69 11.58 15.53
N LYS A 73 -14.35 11.25 16.77
CA LYS A 73 -13.17 10.42 17.07
C LYS A 73 -13.23 9.03 16.42
N THR A 74 -14.41 8.43 16.35
CA THR A 74 -14.58 7.11 15.71
C THR A 74 -14.33 7.21 14.21
N ILE A 75 -14.87 8.24 13.55
CA ILE A 75 -14.65 8.51 12.12
C ILE A 75 -13.17 8.85 11.84
N ASP A 76 -12.58 9.73 12.66
CA ASP A 76 -11.19 10.19 12.45
C ASP A 76 -10.19 9.05 12.68
N ASN A 77 -10.41 8.18 13.68
CA ASN A 77 -9.59 7.00 13.92
C ASN A 77 -9.67 5.99 12.76
N PHE A 78 -10.86 5.81 12.17
CA PHE A 78 -11.02 4.99 10.98
C PHE A 78 -10.23 5.57 9.80
N ARG A 79 -10.38 6.88 9.53
CA ARG A 79 -9.63 7.57 8.46
C ARG A 79 -8.11 7.53 8.69
N GLN A 80 -7.65 7.64 9.94
CA GLN A 80 -6.22 7.50 10.26
C GLN A 80 -5.72 6.06 10.05
N ALA A 81 -6.52 5.05 10.35
CA ALA A 81 -6.18 3.66 10.08
C ALA A 81 -6.15 3.36 8.57
N GLU A 82 -7.05 3.95 7.78
CA GLU A 82 -6.99 3.90 6.31
C GLU A 82 -5.84 4.74 5.73
N ASN A 83 -5.52 5.87 6.35
CA ASN A 83 -4.43 6.76 5.98
C ASN A 83 -3.09 6.39 6.64
N SER A 84 -2.94 5.22 7.28
CA SER A 84 -1.63 4.66 7.57
C SER A 84 -0.97 4.20 6.26
N SER A 85 -0.85 5.13 5.32
CA SER A 85 -0.18 4.93 4.06
C SER A 85 1.32 4.76 4.32
N ILE A 86 1.88 3.71 3.76
CA ILE A 86 3.33 3.56 3.69
C ILE A 86 3.85 4.65 2.76
N ALA A 87 4.65 5.56 3.29
CA ALA A 87 5.32 6.62 2.53
C ALA A 87 6.73 6.79 3.08
N GLU A 88 7.66 5.96 2.61
CA GLU A 88 9.03 5.90 3.09
C GLU A 88 10.01 6.14 1.94
N ALA A 89 11.13 6.81 2.23
CA ALA A 89 12.24 6.94 1.32
C ALA A 89 13.53 6.44 1.98
N HIS A 90 14.30 5.65 1.24
CA HIS A 90 15.58 5.13 1.67
C HIS A 90 16.64 5.47 0.63
N PHE A 91 17.86 5.65 1.08
CA PHE A 91 18.97 6.10 0.24
C PHE A 91 20.20 5.22 0.43
N SER A 92 21.04 5.14 -0.60
CA SER A 92 22.38 4.57 -0.59
C SER A 92 23.43 5.68 -0.92
N PRO A 93 24.72 5.46 -0.67
CA PRO A 93 25.33 4.22 -0.21
C PRO A 93 25.01 3.88 1.25
N GLY A 94 25.06 2.59 1.53
CA GLY A 94 24.74 1.97 2.82
C GLY A 94 23.59 0.99 2.75
N GLU A 95 23.30 0.31 3.86
CA GLU A 95 22.39 -0.83 3.90
C GLU A 95 20.89 -0.48 3.80
N ASN A 96 20.50 0.78 3.86
CA ASN A 96 19.11 1.17 4.07
C ASN A 96 18.17 0.68 2.95
N CYS A 97 18.55 0.86 1.67
CA CYS A 97 17.74 0.39 0.53
C CYS A 97 17.63 -1.14 0.53
N ARG A 98 18.77 -1.83 0.61
CA ARG A 98 18.84 -3.30 0.61
C ARG A 98 18.08 -3.90 1.79
N ARG A 99 18.29 -3.39 3.00
CA ARG A 99 17.59 -3.88 4.21
C ARG A 99 16.08 -3.74 4.06
N LYS A 100 15.61 -2.58 3.59
CA LYS A 100 14.17 -2.38 3.37
C LYS A 100 13.61 -3.34 2.34
N LEU A 101 14.32 -3.61 1.24
CA LEU A 101 13.92 -4.62 0.25
C LEU A 101 13.84 -6.01 0.88
N LEU A 102 14.87 -6.43 1.64
CA LEU A 102 14.88 -7.72 2.33
C LEU A 102 13.71 -7.85 3.32
N ASP A 103 13.46 -6.82 4.13
CA ASP A 103 12.34 -6.79 5.08
C ASP A 103 10.99 -6.98 4.37
N LEU A 104 10.81 -6.32 3.22
CA LEU A 104 9.60 -6.45 2.41
C LEU A 104 9.48 -7.86 1.81
N LEU A 105 10.57 -8.44 1.27
CA LEU A 105 10.58 -9.78 0.69
C LEU A 105 10.23 -10.87 1.73
N VAL A 106 10.73 -10.75 2.95
CA VAL A 106 10.34 -11.64 4.06
C VAL A 106 8.84 -11.57 4.33
N GLY A 107 8.24 -10.39 4.19
CA GLY A 107 6.82 -10.12 4.46
C GLY A 107 5.84 -10.53 3.36
N VAL A 108 6.31 -10.91 2.15
CA VAL A 108 5.44 -11.28 1.01
C VAL A 108 4.56 -12.49 1.35
N ARG A 109 3.28 -12.43 0.99
CA ARG A 109 2.29 -13.47 1.29
C ARG A 109 1.56 -14.02 0.08
N GLU A 110 1.29 -13.20 -0.96
CA GLU A 110 0.45 -13.56 -2.10
C GLU A 110 1.20 -13.49 -3.43
N SER A 111 1.92 -12.39 -3.67
CA SER A 111 2.59 -12.18 -4.95
C SER A 111 3.77 -11.21 -4.86
N LEU A 112 4.75 -11.42 -5.73
CA LEU A 112 5.91 -10.57 -5.93
C LEU A 112 6.13 -10.36 -7.44
N ASP A 113 5.93 -9.14 -7.91
CA ASP A 113 6.20 -8.71 -9.28
C ASP A 113 7.40 -7.76 -9.26
N VAL A 114 8.49 -8.12 -9.92
CA VAL A 114 9.74 -7.34 -9.95
C VAL A 114 10.06 -6.94 -11.39
N SER A 115 10.23 -5.65 -11.63
CA SER A 115 10.75 -5.11 -12.89
C SER A 115 12.01 -4.31 -12.58
N VAL A 116 13.17 -4.88 -12.85
CA VAL A 116 14.44 -4.26 -12.50
C VAL A 116 15.50 -4.52 -13.57
N PHE A 117 16.22 -3.46 -13.94
CA PHE A 117 17.22 -3.49 -14.99
C PHE A 117 18.28 -4.59 -14.77
N THR A 118 18.76 -4.78 -13.54
CA THR A 118 19.76 -5.80 -13.20
C THR A 118 19.65 -6.24 -11.75
N ILE A 119 19.87 -7.54 -11.53
CA ILE A 119 20.01 -8.19 -10.21
C ILE A 119 21.37 -8.85 -10.12
N SER A 120 22.21 -8.40 -9.19
CA SER A 120 23.54 -8.96 -8.90
C SER A 120 23.93 -8.81 -7.44
N ASP A 121 22.95 -8.84 -6.54
CA ASP A 121 23.15 -8.93 -5.08
C ASP A 121 22.62 -10.27 -4.60
N ASP A 122 23.53 -11.19 -4.24
CA ASP A 122 23.21 -12.57 -3.82
C ASP A 122 22.15 -12.63 -2.71
N ARG A 123 22.11 -11.64 -1.82
CA ARG A 123 21.14 -11.61 -0.70
C ARG A 123 19.72 -11.34 -1.20
N LEU A 124 19.58 -10.44 -2.18
CA LEU A 124 18.28 -10.14 -2.80
C LEU A 124 17.82 -11.31 -3.67
N ALA A 125 18.73 -11.90 -4.45
CA ALA A 125 18.43 -13.09 -5.26
C ALA A 125 17.99 -14.27 -4.37
N GLU A 126 18.70 -14.54 -3.27
CA GLU A 126 18.32 -15.59 -2.31
C GLU A 126 16.96 -15.33 -1.70
N ALA A 127 16.67 -14.11 -1.25
CA ALA A 127 15.39 -13.75 -0.68
C ALA A 127 14.23 -13.93 -1.68
N ILE A 128 14.44 -13.64 -2.98
CA ILE A 128 13.45 -13.92 -4.04
C ILE A 128 13.22 -15.44 -4.17
N ILE A 129 14.27 -16.23 -4.18
CA ILE A 129 14.17 -17.70 -4.25
C ILE A 129 13.42 -18.25 -3.04
N GLU A 130 13.68 -17.72 -1.84
CA GLU A 130 12.94 -18.10 -0.63
C GLU A 130 11.43 -17.76 -0.74
N VAL A 131 11.07 -16.60 -1.31
CA VAL A 131 9.67 -16.25 -1.59
C VAL A 131 9.04 -17.27 -2.53
N TYR A 132 9.71 -17.62 -3.63
CA TYR A 132 9.25 -18.60 -4.60
C TYR A 132 9.09 -20.00 -3.98
N ASN A 133 10.05 -20.46 -3.17
CA ASN A 133 10.02 -21.75 -2.50
C ASN A 133 8.90 -21.86 -1.46
N ARG A 134 8.37 -20.74 -0.94
CA ARG A 134 7.15 -20.71 -0.12
C ARG A 134 5.86 -20.96 -0.92
N GLY A 135 5.94 -21.13 -2.25
CA GLY A 135 4.79 -21.32 -3.14
C GLY A 135 4.07 -20.01 -3.49
N ILE A 136 4.69 -18.87 -3.27
CA ILE A 136 4.16 -17.56 -3.60
C ILE A 136 4.38 -17.28 -5.09
N SER A 137 3.43 -16.62 -5.74
CA SER A 137 3.57 -16.21 -7.13
C SER A 137 4.66 -15.16 -7.27
N VAL A 138 5.75 -15.50 -7.97
CA VAL A 138 6.86 -14.58 -8.25
C VAL A 138 6.99 -14.42 -9.77
N ARG A 139 7.15 -13.19 -10.25
CA ARG A 139 7.42 -12.87 -11.66
C ARG A 139 8.51 -11.80 -11.72
N ILE A 140 9.46 -11.98 -12.62
CA ILE A 140 10.56 -11.03 -12.81
C ILE A 140 10.62 -10.58 -14.27
N ILE A 141 10.78 -9.27 -14.47
CA ILE A 141 11.13 -8.67 -15.76
C ILE A 141 12.49 -8.00 -15.59
N THR A 142 13.41 -8.29 -16.51
CA THR A 142 14.76 -7.72 -16.52
C THR A 142 15.24 -7.44 -17.93
N ASP A 143 16.35 -6.74 -18.05
CA ASP A 143 17.02 -6.44 -19.32
C ASP A 143 17.82 -7.65 -19.79
N ASP A 144 17.76 -7.99 -21.09
CA ASP A 144 18.44 -9.16 -21.65
C ASP A 144 19.96 -8.98 -21.70
N ASP A 145 20.48 -7.80 -22.04
CA ASP A 145 21.90 -7.52 -22.03
C ASP A 145 22.48 -7.70 -20.61
N LYS A 146 21.72 -7.25 -19.59
CA LYS A 146 22.13 -7.33 -18.18
C LYS A 146 22.01 -8.72 -17.59
N ALA A 147 21.14 -9.55 -18.13
CA ALA A 147 21.07 -10.96 -17.73
C ALA A 147 22.34 -11.74 -18.05
N LEU A 148 23.06 -11.35 -19.10
CA LEU A 148 24.29 -11.97 -19.57
C LEU A 148 25.58 -11.43 -18.92
N ASP A 149 25.50 -10.33 -18.18
CA ASP A 149 26.64 -9.72 -17.52
C ASP A 149 27.28 -10.69 -16.49
N GLN A 150 28.61 -10.69 -16.41
CA GLN A 150 29.32 -11.47 -15.40
C GLN A 150 28.91 -11.01 -13.99
N GLY A 151 28.43 -11.95 -13.17
CA GLY A 151 27.94 -11.68 -11.82
C GLY A 151 26.45 -11.38 -11.75
N SER A 152 25.71 -11.50 -12.86
CA SER A 152 24.24 -11.47 -12.86
C SER A 152 23.67 -12.70 -12.12
N ASP A 153 22.70 -12.47 -11.23
CA ASP A 153 21.97 -13.53 -10.53
C ASP A 153 20.75 -14.05 -11.32
N ILE A 154 20.49 -13.53 -12.52
CA ILE A 154 19.29 -13.89 -13.30
C ILE A 154 19.27 -15.36 -13.65
N HIS A 155 20.40 -15.95 -14.08
CA HIS A 155 20.48 -17.39 -14.37
C HIS A 155 20.20 -18.23 -13.13
N ARG A 156 20.71 -17.82 -11.96
CA ARG A 156 20.43 -18.49 -10.69
C ARG A 156 18.94 -18.48 -10.33
N LEU A 157 18.25 -17.37 -10.60
CA LEU A 157 16.79 -17.26 -10.40
C LEU A 157 16.03 -18.19 -11.35
N ILE A 158 16.41 -18.23 -12.63
CA ILE A 158 15.84 -19.14 -13.64
C ILE A 158 16.07 -20.61 -13.26
N ASP A 159 17.29 -20.98 -12.86
CA ASP A 159 17.65 -22.34 -12.43
C ASP A 159 16.86 -22.79 -11.18
N ALA A 160 16.50 -21.86 -10.32
CA ALA A 160 15.60 -22.10 -9.19
C ALA A 160 14.12 -22.22 -9.59
N GLY A 161 13.77 -22.02 -10.87
CA GLY A 161 12.43 -22.14 -11.39
C GLY A 161 11.59 -20.86 -11.32
N VAL A 162 12.19 -19.72 -10.92
CA VAL A 162 11.48 -18.43 -10.87
C VAL A 162 11.14 -17.98 -12.31
N PRO A 163 9.87 -17.65 -12.61
CA PRO A 163 9.48 -17.10 -13.90
C PRO A 163 10.16 -15.75 -14.17
N VAL A 164 11.00 -15.72 -15.20
CA VAL A 164 11.71 -14.51 -15.65
C VAL A 164 11.37 -14.25 -17.11
N ARG A 165 11.10 -12.99 -17.45
CA ARG A 165 10.97 -12.51 -18.84
C ARG A 165 11.98 -11.40 -19.08
N MET A 166 12.48 -11.36 -20.31
CA MET A 166 13.49 -10.38 -20.73
C MET A 166 12.96 -9.62 -21.94
N ASP A 167 13.34 -8.35 -22.04
CA ASP A 167 13.11 -7.64 -23.30
C ASP A 167 14.09 -8.16 -24.35
N ALA A 168 13.64 -8.16 -25.59
CA ALA A 168 14.47 -8.59 -26.75
C ALA A 168 14.59 -7.42 -27.72
N SER A 169 14.80 -6.20 -27.18
CA SER A 169 14.84 -4.97 -27.95
C SER A 169 16.24 -4.34 -27.92
N GLU A 170 16.53 -3.46 -28.89
CA GLU A 170 17.76 -2.67 -28.88
C GLU A 170 17.79 -1.61 -27.77
N ASN A 171 16.67 -1.39 -27.08
CA ASN A 171 16.54 -0.40 -26.01
C ASN A 171 16.41 -1.13 -24.66
N HIS A 172 16.96 -0.53 -23.62
CA HIS A 172 16.98 -1.15 -22.30
C HIS A 172 15.63 -1.09 -21.58
N MET A 173 15.21 -2.22 -21.00
CA MET A 173 14.21 -2.24 -19.93
C MET A 173 14.84 -1.68 -18.65
N HIS A 174 14.71 -0.36 -18.45
CA HIS A 174 15.46 0.34 -17.42
C HIS A 174 14.66 0.67 -16.15
N HIS A 175 13.53 0.02 -15.93
CA HIS A 175 12.75 0.16 -14.69
C HIS A 175 13.48 -0.40 -13.47
N LYS A 176 13.12 0.09 -12.30
CA LYS A 176 13.56 -0.43 -10.99
C LYS A 176 12.40 -0.28 -10.02
N PHE A 177 11.44 -1.21 -10.15
CA PHE A 177 10.32 -1.27 -9.22
C PHE A 177 9.95 -2.70 -8.86
N ALA A 178 9.28 -2.86 -7.74
CA ALA A 178 8.65 -4.11 -7.33
C ALA A 178 7.27 -3.83 -6.75
N ILE A 179 6.35 -4.77 -6.94
CA ILE A 179 5.02 -4.73 -6.38
C ILE A 179 4.82 -5.97 -5.52
N ILE A 180 4.52 -5.77 -4.26
CA ILE A 180 4.34 -6.80 -3.25
C ILE A 180 2.85 -6.92 -2.91
N ASP A 181 2.30 -8.14 -3.00
CA ASP A 181 0.93 -8.49 -2.65
C ASP A 181 -0.12 -7.59 -3.34
N LYS A 182 0.22 -7.05 -4.52
CA LYS A 182 -0.58 -6.07 -5.29
C LYS A 182 -0.99 -4.84 -4.45
N ARG A 183 -0.24 -4.54 -3.40
CA ARG A 183 -0.55 -3.51 -2.41
C ARG A 183 0.58 -2.55 -2.12
N ILE A 184 1.82 -3.02 -2.12
CA ILE A 184 2.99 -2.19 -1.79
C ILE A 184 3.83 -2.04 -3.06
N LEU A 185 4.13 -0.79 -3.41
CA LEU A 185 5.03 -0.42 -4.49
C LEU A 185 6.37 0.02 -3.91
N VAL A 186 7.44 -0.54 -4.45
CA VAL A 186 8.81 -0.02 -4.29
C VAL A 186 9.27 0.50 -5.65
N ASN A 187 9.73 1.73 -5.73
CA ASN A 187 10.25 2.33 -6.96
C ASN A 187 11.39 3.29 -6.65
N GLY A 188 12.35 3.42 -7.58
CA GLY A 188 13.46 4.36 -7.42
C GLY A 188 14.53 4.21 -8.49
N SER A 189 15.73 4.70 -8.21
CA SER A 189 16.89 4.54 -9.08
C SER A 189 17.69 3.27 -8.76
N PHE A 190 17.45 2.65 -7.60
CA PHE A 190 18.27 1.58 -7.02
C PHE A 190 18.17 0.29 -7.83
N ASN A 191 19.24 -0.07 -8.53
CA ASN A 191 19.41 -1.41 -9.07
C ASN A 191 19.65 -2.42 -7.94
N TRP A 192 19.21 -3.66 -8.12
CA TRP A 192 19.36 -4.71 -7.10
C TRP A 192 20.77 -5.33 -7.14
N THR A 193 21.77 -4.47 -6.93
CA THR A 193 23.19 -4.80 -7.06
C THR A 193 23.98 -4.44 -5.79
N ARG A 194 25.12 -5.09 -5.60
CA ARG A 194 26.05 -4.73 -4.52
C ARG A 194 26.58 -3.32 -4.69
N SER A 195 26.92 -2.92 -5.92
CA SER A 195 27.45 -1.57 -6.19
C SER A 195 26.44 -0.47 -5.88
N ALA A 196 25.15 -0.71 -6.13
CA ALA A 196 24.08 0.22 -5.76
C ALA A 196 23.99 0.38 -4.23
N THR A 197 24.25 -0.69 -3.47
CA THR A 197 24.27 -0.62 -2.01
C THR A 197 25.52 0.07 -1.48
N GLU A 198 26.69 -0.25 -2.01
CA GLU A 198 27.98 0.09 -1.37
C GLU A 198 28.52 1.45 -1.83
N TYR A 199 28.27 1.85 -3.09
CA TYR A 199 28.97 2.97 -3.70
C TYR A 199 28.09 4.03 -4.33
N ASN A 200 26.95 3.64 -4.93
CA ASN A 200 26.14 4.55 -5.70
C ASN A 200 25.22 5.42 -4.82
N GLN A 201 24.98 6.64 -5.28
CA GLN A 201 23.91 7.51 -4.74
C GLN A 201 22.59 7.12 -5.39
N GLU A 202 21.82 6.26 -4.73
CA GLU A 202 20.54 5.77 -5.22
C GLU A 202 19.45 5.96 -4.18
N ASN A 203 18.21 5.74 -4.58
CA ASN A 203 17.07 5.82 -3.69
C ASN A 203 16.03 4.74 -4.01
N ILE A 204 15.24 4.40 -3.01
CA ILE A 204 13.93 3.77 -3.18
C ILE A 204 12.87 4.57 -2.42
N LEU A 205 11.68 4.61 -2.99
CA LEU A 205 10.44 5.05 -2.36
C LEU A 205 9.57 3.81 -2.17
N VAL A 206 8.96 3.68 -0.99
CA VAL A 206 8.02 2.61 -0.66
C VAL A 206 6.68 3.24 -0.35
N THR A 207 5.62 2.80 -1.02
CA THR A 207 4.27 3.34 -0.84
C THR A 207 3.20 2.27 -1.06
N ASP A 208 2.07 2.44 -0.41
CA ASP A 208 0.84 1.67 -0.65
C ASP A 208 -0.28 2.55 -1.25
N GLU A 209 0.07 3.72 -1.83
CA GLU A 209 -0.90 4.59 -2.51
C GLU A 209 -1.60 3.84 -3.66
N PRO A 210 -2.93 3.59 -3.58
CA PRO A 210 -3.62 2.70 -4.50
C PRO A 210 -3.54 3.14 -5.97
N LYS A 211 -3.51 4.45 -6.24
CA LYS A 211 -3.41 4.98 -7.61
C LYS A 211 -2.06 4.65 -8.23
N LEU A 212 -0.97 4.76 -7.44
CA LEU A 212 0.37 4.41 -7.89
C LEU A 212 0.50 2.91 -8.07
N VAL A 213 0.09 2.10 -7.08
CA VAL A 213 0.12 0.63 -7.18
C VAL A 213 -0.62 0.15 -8.42
N THR A 214 -1.83 0.67 -8.68
CA THR A 214 -2.63 0.30 -9.88
C THR A 214 -1.91 0.66 -11.18
N ALA A 215 -1.30 1.84 -11.27
CA ALA A 215 -0.58 2.27 -12.46
C ALA A 215 0.64 1.38 -12.76
N TYR A 216 1.42 1.03 -11.73
CA TYR A 216 2.59 0.16 -11.88
C TYR A 216 2.21 -1.30 -12.14
N LEU A 217 1.10 -1.80 -11.59
CA LEU A 217 0.56 -3.12 -11.95
C LEU A 217 0.17 -3.18 -13.42
N ALA A 218 -0.51 -2.16 -13.93
CA ALA A 218 -0.89 -2.08 -15.34
C ALA A 218 0.34 -2.09 -16.27
N GLU A 219 1.38 -1.34 -15.91
CA GLU A 219 2.64 -1.33 -16.66
C GLU A 219 3.37 -2.67 -16.57
N PHE A 220 3.44 -3.29 -15.38
CA PHE A 220 4.03 -4.62 -15.23
C PHE A 220 3.31 -5.66 -16.11
N GLU A 221 1.99 -5.69 -16.10
CA GLU A 221 1.21 -6.63 -16.92
C GLU A 221 1.41 -6.40 -18.42
N ARG A 222 1.49 -5.14 -18.86
CA ARG A 222 1.82 -4.81 -20.26
C ARG A 222 3.18 -5.37 -20.65
N LEU A 223 4.23 -5.09 -19.87
CA LEU A 223 5.59 -5.59 -20.10
C LEU A 223 5.65 -7.12 -20.05
N TRP A 224 4.93 -7.72 -19.10
CA TRP A 224 4.86 -9.17 -18.96
C TRP A 224 4.25 -9.86 -20.18
N GLN A 225 3.32 -9.21 -20.89
CA GLN A 225 2.73 -9.73 -22.12
C GLN A 225 3.65 -9.50 -23.31
N ASP A 226 4.34 -8.38 -23.36
CA ASP A 226 5.19 -7.98 -24.48
C ASP A 226 6.52 -8.75 -24.52
N PHE A 227 7.08 -9.11 -23.37
CA PHE A 227 8.39 -9.79 -23.24
C PHE A 227 8.24 -11.32 -23.15
N LYS A 228 9.36 -12.00 -23.41
CA LYS A 228 9.39 -13.47 -23.47
C LYS A 228 10.31 -14.07 -22.43
#